data_79739af72ad35579d9f61943102a50b2
#
_entry.id   79739af72ad35579d9f61943102a50b2
#
_cell.length_a   1.000
_cell.length_b   1.000
_cell.length_c   1.000
_cell.angle_alpha   90.00
_cell.angle_beta   90.00
_cell.angle_gamma   90.00
#
_symmetry.space_group_name_H-M   'P 1'
#
loop_
_entity.id
_entity.type
_entity.pdbx_description
1 polymer ?
#
loop_
_entity_poly.entity_id
_entity_poly.type
_entity_poly.pdbx_seq_one_letter_code
_entity_poly.pdbx_strand_id
1 'polypeptide(L)'
;MEKELLHRFFDGRASVEEEKQVLDWIDRDPANRRELLAERRLFDSMLMLADPGRTTRKPKVLTLPRWTREVLKYAAVILVVAGAGGIYVSRMYDKFLLTGNTIIVPAGQHIDVQLPDGTKVCMNALSELHYPTFFIGRERKVQLKGEAFFDVSHDRKHPFVVETYACDVEVLGTKFNVKARSEDGEFVASLVEGKVRVTDRFNSNNQVELHPREQVTHLNGRLILGRIPEHEGFLWREGLIAFRDASFGDLLDEFEKYYGVKIEVRRQDMPTNLFTGKIRISEGIDHALWVLQQSADFQYTRNELKDMIYIH
;
A
#
# COMPACT_ATOMS: atom_id res chain seq x y z
N MET A 1 36.39 39.16 64.32
CA MET A 1 35.09 38.91 65.02
C MET A 1 35.24 37.78 65.99
N GLU A 2 34.59 37.88 67.21
CA GLU A 2 34.63 36.74 68.15
C GLU A 2 33.87 35.54 67.57
N LYS A 3 34.52 34.37 67.69
CA LYS A 3 33.92 33.13 67.08
C LYS A 3 32.66 32.69 67.81
N GLU A 4 32.57 32.93 69.12
CA GLU A 4 31.38 32.64 69.92
C GLU A 4 30.15 33.45 69.47
N LEU A 5 30.35 34.69 69.04
CA LEU A 5 29.29 35.54 68.53
C LEU A 5 28.79 35.01 67.14
N LEU A 6 29.70 34.58 66.28
CA LEU A 6 29.35 33.97 65.01
C LEU A 6 28.61 32.64 65.20
N HIS A 7 29.01 31.80 66.16
CA HIS A 7 28.30 30.57 66.52
C HIS A 7 26.89 30.82 67.02
N ARG A 8 26.68 31.81 67.86
CA ARG A 8 25.34 32.22 68.36
C ARG A 8 24.47 32.73 67.16
N PHE A 9 25.08 33.49 66.29
CA PHE A 9 24.42 33.96 65.05
C PHE A 9 24.01 32.79 64.16
N PHE A 10 24.87 31.78 63.98
CA PHE A 10 24.55 30.59 63.14
C PHE A 10 23.50 29.70 63.81
N ASP A 11 23.43 29.68 65.12
CA ASP A 11 22.48 28.90 65.95
C ASP A 11 21.11 29.61 66.10
N GLY A 12 21.01 30.87 65.61
CA GLY A 12 19.80 31.71 65.75
C GLY A 12 19.53 32.17 67.16
N ARG A 13 20.58 32.24 68.01
CA ARG A 13 20.52 32.68 69.44
C ARG A 13 21.17 34.03 69.67
N ALA A 14 21.56 34.73 68.61
CA ALA A 14 22.10 36.07 68.73
C ALA A 14 20.98 37.08 68.99
N SER A 15 21.28 38.10 69.82
CA SER A 15 20.37 39.22 70.06
C SER A 15 20.31 40.15 68.85
N VAL A 16 19.30 40.99 68.74
CA VAL A 16 19.14 41.95 67.68
C VAL A 16 20.33 42.87 67.48
N GLU A 17 20.95 43.28 68.62
CA GLU A 17 22.16 44.09 68.65
C GLU A 17 23.36 43.31 68.09
N GLU A 18 23.47 42.01 68.46
CA GLU A 18 24.55 41.12 68.04
C GLU A 18 24.44 40.79 66.55
N GLU A 19 23.23 40.56 66.07
CA GLU A 19 22.96 40.35 64.59
C GLU A 19 23.38 41.58 63.82
N LYS A 20 23.04 42.78 64.30
CA LYS A 20 23.42 44.01 63.62
C LYS A 20 24.94 44.18 63.57
N GLN A 21 25.65 43.84 64.69
CA GLN A 21 27.13 43.86 64.77
C GLN A 21 27.76 42.93 63.74
N VAL A 22 27.18 41.72 63.51
CA VAL A 22 27.67 40.75 62.53
C VAL A 22 27.41 41.29 61.09
N LEU A 23 26.26 41.86 60.81
CA LEU A 23 25.92 42.45 59.52
C LEU A 23 26.82 43.65 59.19
N ASP A 24 27.00 44.60 60.20
CA ASP A 24 27.89 45.75 60.02
C ASP A 24 29.37 45.32 59.82
N TRP A 25 29.77 44.19 60.39
CA TRP A 25 31.12 43.67 60.25
C TRP A 25 31.32 43.04 58.85
N ILE A 26 30.30 42.35 58.32
CA ILE A 26 30.29 41.76 56.94
C ILE A 26 30.42 42.88 55.90
N ASP A 27 29.71 43.99 56.09
CA ASP A 27 29.62 45.07 55.11
C ASP A 27 30.89 45.96 55.10
N ARG A 28 31.74 45.90 56.18
CA ARG A 28 32.98 46.69 56.22
C ARG A 28 34.09 46.22 55.33
N ASP A 29 34.21 44.90 55.08
CA ASP A 29 35.28 44.34 54.23
C ASP A 29 34.82 43.05 53.60
N PRO A 30 35.02 42.88 52.24
CA PRO A 30 34.76 41.61 51.55
C PRO A 30 35.51 40.40 52.12
N ALA A 31 36.64 40.60 52.84
CA ALA A 31 37.36 39.54 53.51
C ALA A 31 36.57 38.96 54.70
N ASN A 32 35.80 39.79 55.40
CA ASN A 32 34.93 39.35 56.50
C ASN A 32 33.85 38.39 56.06
N ARG A 33 33.32 38.59 54.87
CA ARG A 33 32.32 37.68 54.27
C ARG A 33 32.93 36.30 53.99
N ARG A 34 34.19 36.24 53.59
CA ARG A 34 34.88 34.95 53.40
C ARG A 34 35.13 34.24 54.69
N GLU A 35 35.50 34.97 55.72
CA GLU A 35 35.71 34.46 57.10
C GLU A 35 34.41 33.92 57.67
N LEU A 36 33.31 34.64 57.55
CA LEU A 36 31.98 34.18 57.98
C LEU A 36 31.59 32.84 57.26
N LEU A 37 31.81 32.75 55.96
CA LEU A 37 31.50 31.53 55.20
C LEU A 37 32.40 30.35 55.58
N ALA A 38 33.65 30.60 55.92
CA ALA A 38 34.58 29.56 56.38
C ALA A 38 34.16 29.05 57.80
N GLU A 39 33.85 29.93 58.70
CA GLU A 39 33.37 29.55 60.08
C GLU A 39 31.99 28.86 59.98
N ARG A 40 31.10 29.30 59.15
CA ARG A 40 29.80 28.61 58.83
C ARG A 40 29.99 27.18 58.40
N ARG A 41 30.93 26.91 57.49
CA ARG A 41 31.23 25.54 57.01
C ARG A 41 31.75 24.66 58.15
N LEU A 42 32.59 25.21 59.05
CA LEU A 42 33.07 24.50 60.21
C LEU A 42 31.96 24.19 61.21
N PHE A 43 31.08 25.17 61.48
CA PHE A 43 29.91 25.00 62.32
C PHE A 43 28.95 23.94 61.82
N ASP A 44 28.59 23.97 60.49
CA ASP A 44 27.74 23.00 59.85
C ASP A 44 28.36 21.58 59.85
N SER A 45 29.69 21.47 59.73
CA SER A 45 30.40 20.19 59.87
C SER A 45 30.38 19.62 61.25
N MET A 46 30.50 20.46 62.25
CA MET A 46 30.38 20.06 63.68
C MET A 46 28.95 19.60 64.00
N LEU A 47 27.94 20.29 63.52
CA LEU A 47 26.53 19.87 63.62
C LEU A 47 26.27 18.51 63.02
N MET A 48 26.86 18.23 61.87
CA MET A 48 26.72 16.92 61.16
C MET A 48 27.42 15.80 61.99
N LEU A 49 28.48 16.11 62.69
CA LEU A 49 29.20 15.15 63.53
C LEU A 49 28.55 14.98 64.96
N ALA A 50 27.78 15.97 65.41
CA ALA A 50 27.18 15.98 66.71
C ALA A 50 25.77 15.36 66.80
N ASP A 51 25.17 14.95 65.67
CA ASP A 51 23.87 14.29 65.68
C ASP A 51 24.00 12.76 65.44
N PRO A 52 24.23 11.98 66.55
CA PRO A 52 24.26 10.51 66.45
C PRO A 52 22.90 9.90 66.33
N GLY A 53 21.85 10.71 66.16
CA GLY A 53 20.45 10.28 66.12
C GLY A 53 19.82 10.16 64.71
N ARG A 54 20.51 10.55 63.60
CA ARG A 54 20.03 10.30 62.31
C ARG A 54 20.20 8.81 61.99
N THR A 55 19.23 8.03 62.42
CA THR A 55 19.04 6.68 61.89
C THR A 55 18.89 6.80 60.38
N THR A 56 19.94 6.46 59.63
CA THR A 56 19.86 6.18 58.22
C THR A 56 18.78 5.12 58.06
N ARG A 57 17.56 5.53 57.69
CA ARG A 57 16.54 4.60 57.23
C ARG A 57 17.18 3.86 56.06
N LYS A 58 17.69 2.66 56.32
CA LYS A 58 18.10 1.75 55.28
C LYS A 58 16.91 1.65 54.31
N PRO A 59 17.11 1.86 53.02
CA PRO A 59 16.02 1.68 52.05
C PRO A 59 15.46 0.28 52.32
N LYS A 60 14.15 0.18 52.56
CA LYS A 60 13.48 -1.11 52.65
C LYS A 60 13.69 -1.79 51.29
N VAL A 61 14.69 -2.63 51.22
CA VAL A 61 14.85 -3.55 50.10
C VAL A 61 13.63 -4.46 50.20
N LEU A 62 12.66 -4.27 49.32
CA LEU A 62 11.53 -5.18 49.12
C LEU A 62 12.14 -6.52 48.69
N THR A 63 12.44 -7.37 49.67
CA THR A 63 12.82 -8.74 49.38
C THR A 63 11.56 -9.46 48.95
N LEU A 64 11.40 -9.60 47.62
CA LEU A 64 10.35 -10.43 47.05
C LEU A 64 10.46 -11.83 47.65
N PRO A 65 9.36 -12.40 48.17
CA PRO A 65 9.35 -13.73 48.71
C PRO A 65 9.83 -14.74 47.68
N ARG A 66 10.48 -15.84 48.11
CA ARG A 66 11.10 -16.82 47.19
C ARG A 66 10.13 -17.32 46.12
N TRP A 67 8.85 -17.49 46.41
CA TRP A 67 7.84 -17.93 45.47
C TRP A 67 7.58 -16.94 44.33
N THR A 68 7.65 -15.61 44.58
CA THR A 68 7.50 -14.60 43.53
C THR A 68 8.68 -14.58 42.58
N ARG A 69 9.89 -14.94 43.04
CA ARG A 69 11.04 -15.12 42.14
C ARG A 69 10.88 -16.28 41.19
N GLU A 70 10.31 -17.39 41.65
CA GLU A 70 10.02 -18.54 40.79
C GLU A 70 8.90 -18.20 39.81
N VAL A 71 7.81 -17.58 40.25
CA VAL A 71 6.73 -17.11 39.35
C VAL A 71 7.26 -16.13 38.30
N LEU A 72 8.17 -15.22 38.69
CA LEU A 72 8.76 -14.24 37.77
C LEU A 72 9.61 -14.92 36.67
N LYS A 73 10.34 -16.02 37.02
CA LYS A 73 11.09 -16.81 36.02
C LYS A 73 10.16 -17.46 34.99
N TYR A 74 9.07 -18.11 35.45
CA TYR A 74 8.10 -18.72 34.55
C TYR A 74 7.36 -17.66 33.70
N ALA A 75 7.00 -16.52 34.30
CA ALA A 75 6.39 -15.41 33.57
C ALA A 75 7.34 -14.85 32.47
N ALA A 76 8.64 -14.73 32.80
CA ALA A 76 9.63 -14.28 31.81
C ALA A 76 9.78 -15.29 30.66
N VAL A 77 9.80 -16.61 30.94
CA VAL A 77 9.85 -17.63 29.91
C VAL A 77 8.59 -17.60 29.04
N ILE A 78 7.41 -17.47 29.64
CA ILE A 78 6.14 -17.37 28.91
C ILE A 78 6.14 -16.13 27.99
N LEU A 79 6.62 -14.98 28.49
CA LEU A 79 6.72 -13.76 27.67
C LEU A 79 7.70 -13.93 26.50
N VAL A 80 8.85 -14.57 26.73
CA VAL A 80 9.82 -14.83 25.66
C VAL A 80 9.23 -15.79 24.62
N VAL A 81 8.57 -16.88 25.04
CA VAL A 81 7.93 -17.84 24.14
C VAL A 81 6.77 -17.20 23.38
N ALA A 82 5.94 -16.42 24.06
CA ALA A 82 4.83 -15.69 23.42
C ALA A 82 5.35 -14.63 22.45
N GLY A 83 6.40 -13.90 22.79
CA GLY A 83 7.05 -12.91 21.92
C GLY A 83 7.72 -13.54 20.71
N ALA A 84 8.49 -14.61 20.92
CA ALA A 84 9.13 -15.38 19.84
C ALA A 84 8.08 -16.06 18.95
N GLY A 85 7.03 -16.63 19.54
CA GLY A 85 5.90 -17.20 18.82
C GLY A 85 5.15 -16.15 18.00
N GLY A 86 4.90 -14.97 18.58
CA GLY A 86 4.28 -13.84 17.88
C GLY A 86 5.11 -13.35 16.69
N ILE A 87 6.43 -13.23 16.86
CA ILE A 87 7.35 -12.85 15.77
C ILE A 87 7.41 -13.94 14.70
N TYR A 88 7.44 -15.21 15.09
CA TYR A 88 7.43 -16.34 14.15
C TYR A 88 6.13 -16.38 13.33
N VAL A 89 4.97 -16.24 14.00
CA VAL A 89 3.66 -16.18 13.35
C VAL A 89 3.57 -14.97 12.42
N SER A 90 4.04 -13.79 12.85
CA SER A 90 4.05 -12.59 12.02
C SER A 90 4.90 -12.79 10.75
N ARG A 91 6.12 -13.33 10.89
CA ARG A 91 6.97 -13.62 9.73
C ARG A 91 6.42 -14.69 8.81
N MET A 92 5.78 -15.71 9.37
CA MET A 92 5.10 -16.75 8.61
C MET A 92 3.89 -16.18 7.87
N TYR A 93 3.16 -15.27 8.52
CA TYR A 93 2.03 -14.53 7.96
C TYR A 93 2.45 -13.65 6.78
N ASP A 94 3.55 -12.88 6.94
CA ASP A 94 4.12 -12.05 5.85
C ASP A 94 4.57 -12.93 4.67
N LYS A 95 5.20 -14.07 4.95
CA LYS A 95 5.62 -15.03 3.93
C LYS A 95 4.43 -15.66 3.19
N PHE A 96 3.35 -15.94 3.90
CA PHE A 96 2.12 -16.51 3.35
C PHE A 96 1.32 -15.48 2.53
N LEU A 97 1.33 -14.20 2.94
CA LEU A 97 0.75 -13.08 2.18
C LEU A 97 1.53 -12.80 0.89
N LEU A 98 2.85 -13.06 0.90
CA LEU A 98 3.71 -12.91 -0.28
C LEU A 98 3.62 -14.12 -1.24
N THR A 99 3.01 -15.24 -0.83
CA THR A 99 2.80 -16.41 -1.67
C THR A 99 1.49 -16.25 -2.42
N GLY A 100 1.53 -15.54 -3.53
CA GLY A 100 0.39 -15.37 -4.43
C GLY A 100 0.44 -16.34 -5.59
N ASN A 101 -0.72 -16.54 -6.22
CA ASN A 101 -0.84 -17.25 -7.49
C ASN A 101 -0.79 -16.21 -8.62
N THR A 102 -0.11 -16.56 -9.70
CA THR A 102 -0.09 -15.75 -10.91
C THR A 102 -0.67 -16.57 -12.07
N ILE A 103 -1.65 -16.03 -12.76
CA ILE A 103 -2.22 -16.59 -13.96
C ILE A 103 -1.84 -15.69 -15.11
N ILE A 104 -1.26 -16.29 -16.16
CA ILE A 104 -0.89 -15.60 -17.38
C ILE A 104 -1.69 -16.24 -18.51
N VAL A 105 -2.41 -15.42 -19.26
CA VAL A 105 -3.21 -15.84 -20.40
C VAL A 105 -2.39 -15.60 -21.68
N PRO A 106 -2.07 -16.64 -22.45
CA PRO A 106 -1.39 -16.47 -23.72
C PRO A 106 -2.24 -15.72 -24.76
N ALA A 107 -1.60 -15.25 -25.82
CA ALA A 107 -2.31 -14.76 -27.00
C ALA A 107 -3.25 -15.84 -27.57
N GLY A 108 -4.38 -15.44 -28.11
CA GLY A 108 -5.37 -16.33 -28.69
C GLY A 108 -6.25 -17.09 -27.68
N GLN A 109 -6.10 -16.85 -26.39
CA GLN A 109 -6.85 -17.57 -25.36
C GLN A 109 -7.58 -16.60 -24.42
N HIS A 110 -8.59 -17.10 -23.73
CA HIS A 110 -9.21 -16.49 -22.56
C HIS A 110 -9.39 -17.55 -21.49
N ILE A 111 -9.39 -17.15 -20.23
CA ILE A 111 -9.48 -18.07 -19.07
C ILE A 111 -10.50 -17.54 -18.09
N ASP A 112 -11.41 -18.43 -17.66
CA ASP A 112 -12.32 -18.19 -16.55
C ASP A 112 -11.72 -18.77 -15.26
N VAL A 113 -11.63 -17.95 -14.22
CA VAL A 113 -11.06 -18.31 -12.93
C VAL A 113 -12.05 -17.99 -11.83
N GLN A 114 -12.15 -18.87 -10.85
CA GLN A 114 -12.83 -18.59 -9.60
C GLN A 114 -11.80 -18.37 -8.50
N LEU A 115 -11.82 -17.17 -7.88
CA LEU A 115 -10.95 -16.81 -6.78
C LEU A 115 -11.43 -17.44 -5.45
N PRO A 116 -10.57 -17.46 -4.41
CA PRO A 116 -10.89 -18.09 -3.11
C PRO A 116 -12.11 -17.51 -2.38
N ASP A 117 -12.48 -16.25 -2.67
CA ASP A 117 -13.66 -15.57 -2.12
C ASP A 117 -14.96 -15.85 -2.91
N GLY A 118 -14.87 -16.67 -3.96
CA GLY A 118 -15.97 -16.97 -4.87
C GLY A 118 -16.16 -15.97 -6.01
N THR A 119 -15.34 -14.92 -6.08
CA THR A 119 -15.30 -13.97 -7.21
C THR A 119 -14.96 -14.70 -8.50
N LYS A 120 -15.72 -14.45 -9.57
CA LYS A 120 -15.43 -14.99 -10.91
C LYS A 120 -14.71 -13.94 -11.72
N VAL A 121 -13.63 -14.34 -12.37
CA VAL A 121 -12.81 -13.48 -13.22
C VAL A 121 -12.69 -14.14 -14.61
N CYS A 122 -13.16 -13.46 -15.65
CA CYS A 122 -12.89 -13.82 -17.03
C CYS A 122 -11.72 -12.97 -17.51
N MET A 123 -10.60 -13.59 -17.84
CA MET A 123 -9.36 -12.94 -18.28
C MET A 123 -9.23 -13.01 -19.79
N ASN A 124 -8.95 -11.87 -20.42
CA ASN A 124 -8.73 -11.79 -21.87
C ASN A 124 -7.30 -12.20 -22.25
N ALA A 125 -7.04 -12.38 -23.54
CA ALA A 125 -5.72 -12.69 -24.09
C ALA A 125 -4.66 -11.67 -23.61
N LEU A 126 -3.42 -12.14 -23.41
CA LEU A 126 -2.27 -11.36 -22.95
C LEU A 126 -2.47 -10.68 -21.60
N SER A 127 -3.31 -11.26 -20.73
CA SER A 127 -3.56 -10.72 -19.41
C SER A 127 -2.84 -11.53 -18.33
N GLU A 128 -2.45 -10.83 -17.26
CA GLU A 128 -1.82 -11.41 -16.08
C GLU A 128 -2.59 -10.97 -14.84
N LEU A 129 -2.97 -11.93 -14.00
CA LEU A 129 -3.64 -11.71 -12.72
C LEU A 129 -2.82 -12.33 -11.60
N HIS A 130 -2.42 -11.49 -10.67
CA HIS A 130 -1.79 -11.94 -9.43
C HIS A 130 -2.76 -11.78 -8.25
N TYR A 131 -2.95 -12.86 -7.47
CA TYR A 131 -3.86 -12.87 -6.33
C TYR A 131 -3.33 -13.77 -5.20
N PRO A 132 -3.61 -13.48 -3.93
CA PRO A 132 -3.16 -14.28 -2.80
C PRO A 132 -3.92 -15.61 -2.73
N THR A 133 -3.29 -16.64 -2.15
CA THR A 133 -3.94 -17.94 -1.93
C THR A 133 -5.20 -17.83 -1.05
N PHE A 134 -5.21 -16.87 -0.12
CA PHE A 134 -6.38 -16.50 0.70
C PHE A 134 -6.41 -15.00 0.90
N PHE A 135 -7.59 -14.41 0.87
CA PHE A 135 -7.77 -13.01 1.23
C PHE A 135 -7.79 -12.86 2.74
N ILE A 136 -6.70 -12.34 3.30
CA ILE A 136 -6.52 -12.14 4.73
C ILE A 136 -6.33 -10.64 4.97
N GLY A 137 -7.07 -10.07 5.92
CA GLY A 137 -6.98 -8.65 6.24
C GLY A 137 -8.25 -7.88 5.97
N ARG A 138 -8.11 -6.56 5.78
CA ARG A 138 -9.26 -5.66 5.62
C ARG A 138 -9.76 -5.55 4.18
N GLU A 139 -8.97 -5.98 3.22
CA GLU A 139 -9.23 -5.83 1.79
C GLU A 139 -8.89 -7.12 1.03
N ARG A 140 -9.61 -7.38 -0.05
CA ARG A 140 -9.36 -8.47 -0.99
C ARG A 140 -8.62 -7.88 -2.20
N LYS A 141 -7.28 -7.98 -2.21
CA LYS A 141 -6.44 -7.35 -3.24
C LYS A 141 -5.99 -8.33 -4.32
N VAL A 142 -6.07 -7.89 -5.55
CA VAL A 142 -5.51 -8.56 -6.73
C VAL A 142 -4.76 -7.53 -7.59
N GLN A 143 -3.79 -7.98 -8.38
CA GLN A 143 -3.07 -7.12 -9.32
C GLN A 143 -3.37 -7.59 -10.74
N LEU A 144 -3.72 -6.67 -11.62
CA LEU A 144 -4.06 -6.93 -13.00
C LEU A 144 -3.14 -6.17 -13.97
N LYS A 145 -2.65 -6.91 -14.96
CA LYS A 145 -2.13 -6.36 -16.23
C LYS A 145 -2.95 -6.93 -17.37
N GLY A 146 -3.27 -6.14 -18.38
CA GLY A 146 -4.12 -6.56 -19.48
C GLY A 146 -5.58 -6.28 -19.20
N GLU A 147 -6.48 -7.20 -19.56
CA GLU A 147 -7.92 -7.00 -19.49
C GLU A 147 -8.63 -8.16 -18.81
N ALA A 148 -9.50 -7.85 -17.84
CA ALA A 148 -10.32 -8.84 -17.17
C ALA A 148 -11.69 -8.28 -16.80
N PHE A 149 -12.69 -9.15 -16.88
CA PHE A 149 -14.03 -8.91 -16.37
C PHE A 149 -14.19 -9.62 -15.03
N PHE A 150 -14.69 -8.86 -14.05
CA PHE A 150 -14.89 -9.33 -12.68
C PHE A 150 -16.39 -9.41 -12.35
N ASP A 151 -16.82 -10.53 -11.78
CA ASP A 151 -18.11 -10.70 -11.10
C ASP A 151 -17.80 -10.97 -9.64
N VAL A 152 -17.71 -9.88 -8.85
CA VAL A 152 -17.18 -9.90 -7.49
C VAL A 152 -18.23 -10.33 -6.50
N SER A 153 -17.88 -11.31 -5.67
CA SER A 153 -18.69 -11.75 -4.54
C SER A 153 -18.95 -10.61 -3.55
N HIS A 154 -20.22 -10.43 -3.14
CA HIS A 154 -20.62 -9.31 -2.29
C HIS A 154 -20.11 -9.45 -0.86
N ASP A 155 -19.26 -8.52 -0.42
CA ASP A 155 -18.80 -8.38 0.96
C ASP A 155 -18.51 -6.90 1.29
N ARG A 156 -19.37 -6.33 2.13
CA ARG A 156 -19.26 -4.92 2.58
C ARG A 156 -18.14 -4.68 3.59
N LYS A 157 -17.67 -5.73 4.27
CA LYS A 157 -16.67 -5.59 5.33
C LYS A 157 -15.26 -5.63 4.77
N HIS A 158 -15.07 -6.34 3.66
CA HIS A 158 -13.77 -6.50 3.00
C HIS A 158 -13.89 -6.08 1.54
N PRO A 159 -13.64 -4.80 1.20
CA PRO A 159 -13.63 -4.32 -0.18
C PRO A 159 -12.72 -5.17 -1.07
N PHE A 160 -13.11 -5.35 -2.34
CA PHE A 160 -12.28 -5.96 -3.35
C PHE A 160 -11.57 -4.88 -4.14
N VAL A 161 -10.25 -4.97 -4.24
CA VAL A 161 -9.40 -3.96 -4.88
C VAL A 161 -8.61 -4.58 -6.01
N VAL A 162 -8.81 -4.08 -7.23
CA VAL A 162 -7.97 -4.40 -8.39
C VAL A 162 -6.92 -3.32 -8.53
N GLU A 163 -5.68 -3.67 -8.20
CA GLU A 163 -4.52 -2.80 -8.39
C GLU A 163 -4.01 -2.93 -9.83
N THR A 164 -3.80 -1.80 -10.50
CA THR A 164 -3.21 -1.75 -11.84
C THR A 164 -1.98 -0.84 -11.85
N TYR A 165 -1.32 -0.68 -12.98
CA TYR A 165 -0.20 0.25 -13.09
C TYR A 165 -0.59 1.72 -12.89
N ALA A 166 -1.85 2.11 -13.22
CA ALA A 166 -2.31 3.49 -13.22
C ALA A 166 -3.27 3.80 -12.06
N CYS A 167 -4.22 2.90 -11.78
CA CYS A 167 -5.32 3.15 -10.85
C CYS A 167 -5.61 1.92 -9.99
N ASP A 168 -6.19 2.18 -8.82
CA ASP A 168 -6.81 1.18 -7.97
C ASP A 168 -8.33 1.24 -8.15
N VAL A 169 -8.96 0.08 -8.35
CA VAL A 169 -10.40 -0.08 -8.58
C VAL A 169 -11.01 -0.82 -7.40
N GLU A 170 -11.79 -0.12 -6.58
CA GLU A 170 -12.39 -0.63 -5.36
C GLU A 170 -13.89 -0.89 -5.54
N VAL A 171 -14.34 -2.08 -5.08
CA VAL A 171 -15.75 -2.51 -5.16
C VAL A 171 -16.16 -3.32 -3.93
N LEU A 172 -17.48 -3.45 -3.68
CA LEU A 172 -18.05 -4.26 -2.59
C LEU A 172 -18.79 -5.52 -3.06
N GLY A 173 -19.08 -5.62 -4.35
CA GLY A 173 -19.86 -6.69 -4.96
C GLY A 173 -20.48 -6.17 -6.26
N THR A 174 -19.79 -6.35 -7.38
CA THR A 174 -19.97 -5.52 -8.57
C THR A 174 -19.55 -6.32 -9.80
N LYS A 175 -20.23 -6.09 -10.92
CA LYS A 175 -19.82 -6.58 -12.24
C LYS A 175 -19.20 -5.47 -13.05
N PHE A 176 -17.92 -5.59 -13.37
CA PHE A 176 -17.16 -4.55 -14.06
C PHE A 176 -16.02 -5.13 -14.89
N ASN A 177 -15.55 -4.37 -15.86
CA ASN A 177 -14.38 -4.67 -16.66
C ASN A 177 -13.26 -3.69 -16.35
N VAL A 178 -12.03 -4.19 -16.34
CA VAL A 178 -10.82 -3.36 -16.26
C VAL A 178 -9.90 -3.73 -17.39
N LYS A 179 -9.47 -2.73 -18.17
CA LYS A 179 -8.43 -2.82 -19.19
C LYS A 179 -7.28 -1.94 -18.77
N ALA A 180 -6.11 -2.52 -18.49
CA ALA A 180 -4.94 -1.82 -17.97
C ALA A 180 -3.67 -2.37 -18.64
N ARG A 181 -3.22 -1.71 -19.72
CA ARG A 181 -2.01 -2.05 -20.47
C ARG A 181 -0.97 -0.95 -20.31
N SER A 182 0.10 -1.26 -19.61
CA SER A 182 1.18 -0.31 -19.34
C SER A 182 1.97 0.06 -20.59
N GLU A 183 2.05 -0.83 -21.55
CA GLU A 183 2.77 -0.67 -22.81
C GLU A 183 2.18 0.47 -23.65
N ASP A 184 0.85 0.56 -23.68
CA ASP A 184 0.11 1.56 -24.45
C ASP A 184 -0.31 2.77 -23.59
N GLY A 185 -0.07 2.71 -22.28
CA GLY A 185 -0.57 3.70 -21.32
C GLY A 185 -2.10 3.67 -21.19
N GLU A 186 -2.76 2.59 -21.57
CA GLU A 186 -4.21 2.46 -21.62
C GLU A 186 -4.77 1.96 -20.27
N PHE A 187 -5.66 2.76 -19.67
CA PHE A 187 -6.47 2.33 -18.55
C PHE A 187 -7.94 2.72 -18.78
N VAL A 188 -8.81 1.72 -18.72
CA VAL A 188 -10.27 1.89 -18.77
C VAL A 188 -10.91 0.98 -17.73
N ALA A 189 -11.76 1.54 -16.87
CA ALA A 189 -12.63 0.77 -16.00
C ALA A 189 -14.10 1.06 -16.36
N SER A 190 -14.90 0.01 -16.55
CA SER A 190 -16.28 0.11 -17.05
C SER A 190 -17.22 -0.67 -16.14
N LEU A 191 -18.30 -0.04 -15.70
CA LEU A 191 -19.24 -0.60 -14.73
C LEU A 191 -20.52 -1.13 -15.39
N VAL A 192 -20.83 -2.41 -15.14
CA VAL A 192 -22.08 -3.06 -15.57
C VAL A 192 -23.13 -3.02 -14.49
N GLU A 193 -22.80 -3.45 -13.27
CA GLU A 193 -23.75 -3.56 -12.16
C GLU A 193 -23.05 -3.25 -10.84
N GLY A 194 -23.71 -2.48 -9.97
CA GLY A 194 -23.20 -2.11 -8.65
C GLY A 194 -22.58 -0.72 -8.59
N LYS A 195 -21.46 -0.56 -7.91
CA LYS A 195 -20.68 0.68 -7.77
C LYS A 195 -19.20 0.38 -7.80
N VAL A 196 -18.44 1.25 -8.43
CA VAL A 196 -16.98 1.19 -8.53
C VAL A 196 -16.40 2.53 -8.11
N ARG A 197 -15.37 2.49 -7.26
CA ARG A 197 -14.52 3.65 -6.99
C ARG A 197 -13.18 3.42 -7.68
N VAL A 198 -12.78 4.38 -8.50
CA VAL A 198 -11.48 4.39 -9.18
C VAL A 198 -10.64 5.50 -8.59
N THR A 199 -9.44 5.17 -8.13
CA THR A 199 -8.48 6.11 -7.53
C THR A 199 -7.17 6.05 -8.29
N ASP A 200 -6.66 7.20 -8.68
CA ASP A 200 -5.35 7.34 -9.30
C ASP A 200 -4.25 6.99 -8.30
N ARG A 201 -3.34 6.08 -8.65
CA ARG A 201 -2.25 5.63 -7.75
C ARG A 201 -1.22 6.71 -7.43
N PHE A 202 -1.07 7.69 -8.31
CA PHE A 202 -0.10 8.78 -8.15
C PHE A 202 -0.70 10.00 -7.46
N ASN A 203 -2.06 10.08 -7.41
CA ASN A 203 -2.78 11.17 -6.78
C ASN A 203 -4.09 10.68 -6.14
N SER A 204 -4.05 10.33 -4.87
CA SER A 204 -5.20 9.80 -4.12
C SER A 204 -6.40 10.76 -4.03
N ASN A 205 -6.20 12.06 -4.28
CA ASN A 205 -7.30 13.03 -4.36
C ASN A 205 -8.03 12.97 -5.71
N ASN A 206 -7.43 12.36 -6.73
CA ASN A 206 -8.03 12.14 -8.03
C ASN A 206 -8.78 10.82 -8.01
N GLN A 207 -10.06 10.86 -7.66
CA GLN A 207 -10.93 9.69 -7.56
C GLN A 207 -12.28 9.95 -8.21
N VAL A 208 -12.88 8.89 -8.77
CA VAL A 208 -14.19 8.93 -9.43
C VAL A 208 -15.01 7.72 -8.97
N GLU A 209 -16.30 7.93 -8.69
CA GLU A 209 -17.28 6.86 -8.47
C GLU A 209 -18.07 6.65 -9.76
N LEU A 210 -18.15 5.40 -10.22
CA LEU A 210 -18.91 5.01 -11.41
C LEU A 210 -20.29 4.47 -11.04
N HIS A 211 -21.27 4.78 -11.87
CA HIS A 211 -22.62 4.20 -11.87
C HIS A 211 -22.78 3.24 -13.06
N PRO A 212 -23.79 2.37 -13.04
CA PRO A 212 -24.01 1.43 -14.14
C PRO A 212 -24.09 2.11 -15.51
N ARG A 213 -23.40 1.54 -16.51
CA ARG A 213 -23.19 2.03 -17.88
C ARG A 213 -22.21 3.21 -17.99
N GLU A 214 -21.49 3.54 -16.91
CA GLU A 214 -20.39 4.49 -16.98
C GLU A 214 -19.04 3.79 -17.07
N GLN A 215 -18.09 4.49 -17.65
CA GLN A 215 -16.68 4.10 -17.70
C GLN A 215 -15.80 5.28 -17.36
N VAL A 216 -14.59 5.00 -16.89
CA VAL A 216 -13.55 5.99 -16.68
C VAL A 216 -12.30 5.59 -17.43
N THR A 217 -11.68 6.56 -18.08
CA THR A 217 -10.39 6.42 -18.77
C THR A 217 -9.36 7.27 -18.07
N HIS A 218 -8.17 6.74 -17.83
CA HIS A 218 -7.03 7.51 -17.32
C HIS A 218 -6.24 8.06 -18.51
N LEU A 219 -6.20 9.38 -18.65
CA LEU A 219 -5.48 10.05 -19.73
C LEU A 219 -4.69 11.24 -19.17
N ASN A 220 -3.38 11.27 -19.40
CA ASN A 220 -2.49 12.36 -18.98
C ASN A 220 -2.64 12.74 -17.49
N GLY A 221 -2.72 11.73 -16.59
CA GLY A 221 -2.87 11.95 -15.15
C GLY A 221 -4.26 12.43 -14.72
N ARG A 222 -5.29 12.27 -15.57
CA ARG A 222 -6.68 12.64 -15.25
C ARG A 222 -7.63 11.48 -15.48
N LEU A 223 -8.58 11.34 -14.57
CA LEU A 223 -9.71 10.42 -14.72
C LEU A 223 -10.83 11.11 -15.48
N ILE A 224 -11.13 10.61 -16.67
CA ILE A 224 -12.17 11.15 -17.56
C ILE A 224 -13.36 10.21 -17.53
N LEU A 225 -14.47 10.72 -16.98
CA LEU A 225 -15.74 9.97 -16.92
C LEU A 225 -16.43 10.00 -18.30
N GLY A 226 -16.92 8.85 -18.72
CA GLY A 226 -17.68 8.68 -19.96
C GLY A 226 -18.78 7.63 -19.80
N ARG A 227 -19.46 7.32 -20.89
CA ARG A 227 -20.42 6.21 -20.96
C ARG A 227 -19.83 5.05 -21.73
N ILE A 228 -20.19 3.84 -21.33
CA ILE A 228 -19.85 2.65 -22.10
C ILE A 228 -20.56 2.76 -23.46
N PRO A 229 -19.84 2.65 -24.58
CA PRO A 229 -20.44 2.65 -25.91
C PRO A 229 -21.50 1.55 -26.03
N GLU A 230 -22.67 1.89 -26.56
CA GLU A 230 -23.70 0.87 -26.80
C GLU A 230 -23.17 -0.18 -27.77
N HIS A 231 -23.31 -1.46 -27.41
CA HIS A 231 -22.91 -2.63 -28.18
C HIS A 231 -21.42 -3.00 -28.27
N GLU A 232 -20.52 -2.32 -27.53
CA GLU A 232 -19.08 -2.62 -27.55
C GLU A 232 -18.53 -3.18 -26.24
N GLY A 233 -19.27 -3.00 -25.15
CA GLY A 233 -18.82 -3.42 -23.82
C GLY A 233 -18.69 -4.95 -23.74
N PHE A 234 -17.44 -5.45 -23.69
CA PHE A 234 -17.10 -6.82 -23.25
C PHE A 234 -17.53 -7.93 -24.23
N LEU A 235 -17.72 -7.62 -25.51
CA LEU A 235 -18.08 -8.59 -26.59
C LEU A 235 -17.00 -9.66 -26.76
N TRP A 236 -15.76 -9.40 -26.38
CA TRP A 236 -14.71 -10.40 -26.37
C TRP A 236 -15.06 -11.65 -25.53
N ARG A 237 -15.85 -11.49 -24.45
CA ARG A 237 -16.38 -12.60 -23.66
C ARG A 237 -17.37 -13.48 -24.42
N GLU A 238 -17.99 -12.91 -25.44
CA GLU A 238 -18.91 -13.60 -26.34
C GLU A 238 -18.19 -14.13 -27.61
N GLY A 239 -16.84 -14.00 -27.61
CA GLY A 239 -16.03 -14.41 -28.75
C GLY A 239 -16.08 -13.45 -29.93
N LEU A 240 -16.36 -12.17 -29.71
CA LEU A 240 -16.42 -11.12 -30.72
C LEU A 240 -15.32 -10.08 -30.52
N ILE A 241 -14.60 -9.77 -31.58
CA ILE A 241 -13.74 -8.58 -31.67
C ILE A 241 -14.59 -7.43 -32.18
N ALA A 242 -14.82 -6.41 -31.35
CA ALA A 242 -15.55 -5.22 -31.79
C ALA A 242 -14.57 -4.04 -31.87
N PHE A 243 -14.68 -3.26 -32.91
CA PHE A 243 -13.84 -2.11 -33.18
C PHE A 243 -14.66 -0.96 -33.78
N ARG A 244 -14.28 0.28 -33.42
CA ARG A 244 -14.89 1.50 -33.90
C ARG A 244 -13.82 2.51 -34.25
N ASP A 245 -13.89 3.07 -35.42
CA ASP A 245 -12.94 4.06 -35.93
C ASP A 245 -11.47 3.64 -35.69
N ALA A 246 -11.22 2.34 -35.77
CA ALA A 246 -9.91 1.75 -35.57
C ALA A 246 -9.05 1.90 -36.83
N SER A 247 -7.78 2.24 -36.65
CA SER A 247 -6.83 2.22 -37.78
C SER A 247 -6.52 0.80 -38.21
N PHE A 248 -5.98 0.64 -39.42
CA PHE A 248 -5.54 -0.67 -39.91
C PHE A 248 -4.49 -1.31 -38.99
N GLY A 249 -3.55 -0.52 -38.50
CA GLY A 249 -2.53 -1.00 -37.55
C GLY A 249 -3.14 -1.50 -36.22
N ASP A 250 -4.04 -0.73 -35.61
CA ASP A 250 -4.71 -1.13 -34.37
C ASP A 250 -5.47 -2.45 -34.51
N LEU A 251 -6.08 -2.67 -35.70
CA LEU A 251 -6.77 -3.93 -35.97
C LEU A 251 -5.81 -5.11 -36.11
N LEU A 252 -4.67 -4.91 -36.74
CA LEU A 252 -3.66 -5.97 -36.86
C LEU A 252 -3.12 -6.35 -35.47
N ASP A 253 -2.89 -5.37 -34.58
CA ASP A 253 -2.46 -5.61 -33.21
C ASP A 253 -3.53 -6.37 -32.39
N GLU A 254 -4.82 -6.00 -32.56
CA GLU A 254 -5.91 -6.75 -31.94
C GLU A 254 -6.02 -8.19 -32.53
N PHE A 255 -5.75 -8.38 -33.82
CA PHE A 255 -5.74 -9.72 -34.43
C PHE A 255 -4.56 -10.56 -33.91
N GLU A 256 -3.36 -10.00 -33.77
CA GLU A 256 -2.25 -10.69 -33.11
C GLU A 256 -2.65 -11.18 -31.71
N LYS A 257 -3.30 -10.33 -30.92
CA LYS A 257 -3.77 -10.63 -29.58
C LYS A 257 -4.80 -11.76 -29.55
N TYR A 258 -5.85 -11.67 -30.41
CA TYR A 258 -6.98 -12.60 -30.37
C TYR A 258 -6.75 -13.91 -31.11
N TYR A 259 -5.84 -13.94 -32.04
CA TYR A 259 -5.55 -15.17 -32.83
C TYR A 259 -4.21 -15.82 -32.48
N GLY A 260 -3.36 -15.13 -31.68
CA GLY A 260 -2.06 -15.67 -31.29
C GLY A 260 -1.05 -15.79 -32.43
N VAL A 261 -1.20 -14.99 -33.44
CA VAL A 261 -0.33 -14.93 -34.64
C VAL A 261 0.59 -13.71 -34.54
N LYS A 262 1.64 -13.68 -35.37
CA LYS A 262 2.45 -12.49 -35.61
C LYS A 262 2.19 -11.93 -36.98
N ILE A 263 1.98 -10.60 -37.10
CA ILE A 263 1.67 -9.93 -38.37
C ILE A 263 2.78 -8.93 -38.69
N GLU A 264 3.50 -9.17 -39.75
CA GLU A 264 4.56 -8.29 -40.24
C GLU A 264 4.07 -7.52 -41.48
N VAL A 265 4.04 -6.19 -41.37
CA VAL A 265 3.68 -5.34 -42.48
C VAL A 265 4.92 -5.02 -43.31
N ARG A 266 4.92 -5.41 -44.61
CA ARG A 266 6.02 -5.24 -45.56
C ARG A 266 5.77 -4.16 -46.60
N ARG A 267 4.60 -3.54 -46.57
CA ARG A 267 4.24 -2.42 -47.46
C ARG A 267 4.55 -1.09 -46.79
N GLN A 268 4.83 -0.07 -47.58
CA GLN A 268 5.07 1.29 -47.11
C GLN A 268 3.77 2.09 -46.94
N ASP A 269 2.78 1.84 -47.82
CA ASP A 269 1.51 2.58 -47.80
C ASP A 269 0.46 1.80 -47.01
N MET A 270 0.18 2.25 -45.79
CA MET A 270 -0.87 1.69 -44.94
C MET A 270 -2.24 2.24 -45.35
N PRO A 271 -3.29 1.42 -45.32
CA PRO A 271 -4.65 1.93 -45.49
C PRO A 271 -4.96 3.00 -44.44
N THR A 272 -5.43 4.16 -44.90
CA THR A 272 -5.78 5.28 -44.01
C THR A 272 -7.24 5.27 -43.55
N ASN A 273 -8.01 4.32 -44.07
CA ASN A 273 -9.41 4.15 -43.71
C ASN A 273 -9.53 3.75 -42.24
N LEU A 274 -10.58 4.27 -41.58
CA LEU A 274 -10.98 3.83 -40.26
C LEU A 274 -12.03 2.71 -40.38
N PHE A 275 -11.91 1.71 -39.58
CA PHE A 275 -12.74 0.51 -39.63
C PHE A 275 -13.68 0.48 -38.43
N THR A 276 -14.95 0.13 -38.69
CA THR A 276 -15.97 -0.07 -37.65
C THR A 276 -16.70 -1.36 -37.91
N GLY A 277 -16.75 -2.27 -36.94
CA GLY A 277 -17.42 -3.55 -37.15
C GLY A 277 -17.23 -4.52 -36.00
N LYS A 278 -17.63 -5.76 -36.26
CA LYS A 278 -17.48 -6.89 -35.35
C LYS A 278 -17.05 -8.12 -36.11
N ILE A 279 -16.09 -8.86 -35.60
CA ILE A 279 -15.58 -10.10 -36.17
C ILE A 279 -15.68 -11.20 -35.13
N ARG A 280 -16.14 -12.37 -35.54
CA ARG A 280 -16.23 -13.54 -34.65
C ARG A 280 -14.87 -14.25 -34.60
N ILE A 281 -14.31 -14.39 -33.39
CA ILE A 281 -12.99 -14.99 -33.16
C ILE A 281 -12.95 -16.43 -33.67
N SER A 282 -14.05 -17.20 -33.53
CA SER A 282 -14.12 -18.59 -33.93
C SER A 282 -14.06 -18.82 -35.46
N GLU A 283 -14.22 -17.78 -36.27
CA GLU A 283 -14.10 -17.85 -37.72
C GLU A 283 -12.65 -17.83 -38.22
N GLY A 284 -11.71 -17.53 -37.32
CA GLY A 284 -10.28 -17.58 -37.58
C GLY A 284 -9.71 -16.32 -38.22
N ILE A 285 -8.37 -16.22 -38.20
CA ILE A 285 -7.62 -15.05 -38.68
C ILE A 285 -7.81 -14.84 -40.22
N ASP A 286 -7.89 -15.89 -40.99
CA ASP A 286 -8.05 -15.78 -42.46
C ASP A 286 -9.38 -15.13 -42.81
N HIS A 287 -10.45 -15.44 -42.06
CA HIS A 287 -11.73 -14.75 -42.23
C HIS A 287 -11.65 -13.28 -41.79
N ALA A 288 -10.97 -12.99 -40.67
CA ALA A 288 -10.78 -11.62 -40.19
C ALA A 288 -10.04 -10.76 -41.25
N LEU A 289 -8.95 -11.27 -41.80
CA LEU A 289 -8.21 -10.59 -42.87
C LEU A 289 -9.03 -10.44 -44.14
N TRP A 290 -9.81 -11.47 -44.54
CA TRP A 290 -10.70 -11.39 -45.68
C TRP A 290 -11.76 -10.28 -45.49
N VAL A 291 -12.34 -10.13 -44.30
CA VAL A 291 -13.27 -9.02 -43.98
C VAL A 291 -12.60 -7.67 -44.17
N LEU A 292 -11.36 -7.49 -43.71
CA LEU A 292 -10.63 -6.23 -43.91
C LEU A 292 -10.34 -5.96 -45.38
N GLN A 293 -10.05 -6.99 -46.20
CA GLN A 293 -9.84 -6.86 -47.64
C GLN A 293 -11.06 -6.35 -48.42
N GLN A 294 -12.28 -6.44 -47.83
CA GLN A 294 -13.47 -5.86 -48.46
C GLN A 294 -13.46 -4.32 -48.42
N SER A 295 -12.65 -3.74 -47.53
CA SER A 295 -12.60 -2.28 -47.27
C SER A 295 -11.21 -1.66 -47.44
N ALA A 296 -10.18 -2.48 -47.60
CA ALA A 296 -8.79 -2.06 -47.79
C ALA A 296 -8.10 -2.93 -48.82
N ASP A 297 -7.31 -2.30 -49.69
CA ASP A 297 -6.54 -3.01 -50.73
C ASP A 297 -5.19 -3.46 -50.12
N PHE A 298 -5.07 -4.74 -49.82
CA PHE A 298 -3.83 -5.40 -49.39
C PHE A 298 -3.88 -6.90 -49.76
N GLN A 299 -2.69 -7.50 -49.83
CA GLN A 299 -2.54 -8.94 -49.94
C GLN A 299 -1.81 -9.47 -48.73
N TYR A 300 -2.02 -10.73 -48.40
CA TYR A 300 -1.28 -11.37 -47.32
C TYR A 300 -0.79 -12.77 -47.70
N THR A 301 0.30 -13.17 -47.09
CA THR A 301 0.81 -14.53 -47.15
C THR A 301 1.00 -15.06 -45.74
N ARG A 302 0.64 -16.33 -45.53
CA ARG A 302 0.75 -16.98 -44.21
C ARG A 302 1.86 -18.01 -44.19
N ASN A 303 2.69 -18.00 -43.21
CA ASN A 303 3.64 -19.08 -42.90
C ASN A 303 3.09 -19.87 -41.70
N GLU A 304 2.40 -20.97 -41.99
CA GLU A 304 1.75 -21.82 -40.96
C GLU A 304 2.75 -22.43 -39.96
N LEU A 305 4.00 -22.67 -40.35
CA LEU A 305 5.02 -23.27 -39.51
C LEU A 305 5.52 -22.28 -38.42
N LYS A 306 5.30 -20.99 -38.62
CA LYS A 306 5.78 -19.93 -37.72
C LYS A 306 4.66 -19.09 -37.14
N ASP A 307 3.40 -19.40 -37.41
CA ASP A 307 2.24 -18.56 -37.09
C ASP A 307 2.46 -17.08 -37.46
N MET A 308 3.11 -16.85 -38.61
CA MET A 308 3.41 -15.52 -39.13
C MET A 308 2.60 -15.20 -40.35
N ILE A 309 2.11 -13.97 -40.40
CA ILE A 309 1.37 -13.39 -41.55
C ILE A 309 2.16 -12.18 -42.03
N TYR A 310 2.32 -12.10 -43.34
CA TYR A 310 2.98 -10.98 -44.00
C TYR A 310 1.97 -10.21 -44.83
N ILE A 311 1.83 -8.92 -44.58
CA ILE A 311 0.95 -7.99 -45.30
C ILE A 311 1.78 -7.30 -46.41
N HIS A 312 1.31 -7.34 -47.65
CA HIS A 312 1.97 -6.79 -48.83
C HIS A 312 1.18 -5.66 -49.47
#